data_54d35a5a741598f6d067122ff5a281e7
#
_entry.id   54d35a5a741598f6d067122ff5a281e7
#
_cell.length_a   1.000
_cell.length_b   1.000
_cell.length_c   1.000
_cell.angle_alpha   90.00
_cell.angle_beta   90.00
_cell.angle_gamma   90.00
#
_symmetry.space_group_name_H-M   'P 1'
#
loop_
_entity.id
_entity.type
_entity.pdbx_description
1 polymer ?
#
loop_
_entity_poly.entity_id
_entity_poly.type
_entity_poly.pdbx_seq_one_letter_code
_entity_poly.pdbx_strand_id
1 'polypeptide(L)'
;MDLMGFSAKKVIIVFDFQHPVENLLFEVAGLPEGKGDYRFFEPGNHFSKNIYIAYCKPEEVDEHLPMFKEYLTKYQSMIEFTQPTEVDTTVYKDFDTYMTKLDPVGAYLKGKFGEEKAESLVHDFLFCYK
;
A
#
# COMPACT_ATOMS: atom_id res chain seq x y z
N MET A 1 2.84 2.81 -4.93
CA MET A 1 2.96 4.18 -4.35
C MET A 1 1.59 4.73 -4.12
N ASP A 2 1.40 5.26 -2.94
CA ASP A 2 0.14 5.87 -2.55
C ASP A 2 0.37 7.30 -2.08
N LEU A 3 -0.47 8.22 -2.55
CA LEU A 3 -0.43 9.63 -2.16
C LEU A 3 -1.83 10.00 -1.67
N MET A 4 -1.96 10.14 -0.37
CA MET A 4 -3.26 10.44 0.22
C MET A 4 -3.26 11.86 0.80
N GLY A 5 -4.09 12.73 0.23
CA GLY A 5 -4.35 14.05 0.75
C GLY A 5 -5.20 13.98 2.01
N PHE A 6 -4.64 14.30 3.15
CA PHE A 6 -5.36 14.33 4.43
C PHE A 6 -6.00 15.68 4.73
N SER A 7 -5.41 16.74 4.19
CA SER A 7 -5.92 18.10 4.29
C SER A 7 -5.19 18.98 3.26
N ALA A 8 -5.59 20.23 3.16
CA ALA A 8 -4.86 21.23 2.35
C ALA A 8 -3.39 21.45 2.77
N LYS A 9 -2.98 20.89 3.92
CA LYS A 9 -1.63 21.09 4.51
C LYS A 9 -0.85 19.80 4.74
N LYS A 10 -1.45 18.61 4.45
CA LYS A 10 -0.85 17.34 4.81
C LYS A 10 -1.15 16.25 3.80
N VAL A 11 -0.09 15.63 3.30
CA VAL A 11 -0.13 14.45 2.43
C VAL A 11 0.56 13.30 3.15
N ILE A 12 -0.01 12.11 3.07
CA ILE A 12 0.69 10.87 3.41
C ILE A 12 1.26 10.29 2.12
N ILE A 13 2.53 9.93 2.18
CA ILE A 13 3.23 9.21 1.13
C ILE A 13 3.51 7.80 1.61
N VAL A 14 3.15 6.80 0.82
CA VAL A 14 3.44 5.40 1.09
C VAL A 14 4.13 4.78 -0.11
N PHE A 15 5.27 4.15 0.12
CA PHE A 15 5.94 3.29 -0.84
C PHE A 15 5.99 1.89 -0.25
N ASP A 16 5.39 0.94 -0.94
CA ASP A 16 5.47 -0.47 -0.60
C ASP A 16 5.44 -1.31 -1.86
N PHE A 17 6.20 -2.39 -1.87
CA PHE A 17 6.15 -3.42 -2.88
C PHE A 17 5.67 -4.70 -2.22
N GLN A 18 4.40 -4.93 -2.31
CA GLN A 18 3.78 -6.15 -1.81
C GLN A 18 4.15 -7.30 -2.73
N HIS A 19 4.72 -8.35 -2.15
CA HIS A 19 4.97 -9.58 -2.84
C HIS A 19 4.25 -10.71 -2.11
N PRO A 20 3.53 -11.58 -2.83
CA PRO A 20 2.77 -12.67 -2.23
C PRO A 20 3.66 -13.68 -1.50
N VAL A 21 4.94 -13.73 -1.81
CA VAL A 21 5.94 -14.53 -1.10
C VAL A 21 6.78 -13.59 -0.26
N GLU A 22 6.40 -13.36 0.99
CA GLU A 22 7.09 -12.45 1.95
C GLU A 22 8.54 -12.83 2.28
N ASN A 23 9.00 -13.98 1.80
CA ASN A 23 10.36 -14.45 2.01
C ASN A 23 11.41 -13.77 1.10
N LEU A 24 10.99 -12.96 0.14
CA LEU A 24 11.91 -12.13 -0.59
C LEU A 24 12.29 -10.95 0.32
N LEU A 25 13.48 -11.04 0.89
CA LEU A 25 14.12 -9.94 1.60
C LEU A 25 14.39 -8.80 0.61
N PHE A 26 13.38 -7.98 0.44
CA PHE A 26 13.50 -6.75 -0.32
C PHE A 26 14.02 -5.66 0.63
N GLU A 27 15.32 -5.53 0.70
CA GLU A 27 15.95 -4.45 1.44
C GLU A 27 16.34 -3.32 0.50
N VAL A 28 15.79 -2.15 0.73
CA VAL A 28 16.23 -0.92 0.09
C VAL A 28 17.17 -0.21 1.04
N ALA A 29 18.46 -0.41 0.86
CA ALA A 29 19.47 0.24 1.69
C ALA A 29 19.37 1.78 1.56
N GLY A 30 19.50 2.47 2.68
CA GLY A 30 19.56 3.93 2.72
C GLY A 30 18.22 4.64 2.69
N LEU A 31 17.10 3.92 2.74
CA LEU A 31 15.82 4.57 2.95
C LEU A 31 15.68 4.99 4.41
N PRO A 32 15.20 6.21 4.64
CA PRO A 32 14.85 6.62 5.99
C PRO A 32 13.71 5.74 6.53
N GLU A 33 13.80 5.37 7.79
CA GLU A 33 12.70 4.69 8.45
C GLU A 33 11.44 5.57 8.42
N GLY A 34 10.30 4.95 8.08
CA GLY A 34 9.02 5.62 8.17
C GLY A 34 8.75 6.04 9.61
N LYS A 35 8.36 7.29 9.82
CA LYS A 35 8.07 7.84 11.14
C LYS A 35 6.57 7.97 11.33
N GLY A 36 5.99 7.19 12.22
CA GLY A 36 4.63 7.39 12.66
C GLY A 36 3.88 6.12 13.05
N ASP A 37 2.88 6.29 13.90
CA ASP A 37 1.90 5.27 14.22
C ASP A 37 0.82 5.28 13.13
N TYR A 38 0.91 4.31 12.26
CA TYR A 38 0.02 4.20 11.12
C TYR A 38 -0.91 3.00 11.34
N ARG A 39 -2.05 3.24 11.92
CA ARG A 39 -3.10 2.24 12.16
C ARG A 39 -3.40 1.29 11.02
N PHE A 40 -3.04 1.71 9.83
CA PHE A 40 -3.45 1.11 8.58
C PHE A 40 -2.33 0.30 7.92
N PHE A 41 -1.09 0.71 8.17
CA PHE A 41 0.07 0.11 7.54
C PHE A 41 0.93 -0.58 8.60
N GLU A 42 0.69 -1.85 8.85
CA GLU A 42 1.49 -2.63 9.80
C GLU A 42 2.59 -3.39 9.06
N PRO A 43 3.87 -3.01 9.21
CA PRO A 43 4.98 -3.73 8.59
C PRO A 43 4.98 -5.19 8.99
N GLY A 44 5.12 -6.09 7.99
CA GLY A 44 5.12 -7.53 8.21
C GLY A 44 3.74 -8.17 8.35
N ASN A 45 2.66 -7.38 8.27
CA ASN A 45 1.29 -7.87 8.20
C ASN A 45 0.63 -7.33 6.92
N HIS A 46 0.68 -8.09 5.83
CA HIS A 46 0.27 -7.72 4.47
C HIS A 46 1.10 -6.61 3.80
N PHE A 47 1.83 -5.81 4.57
CA PHE A 47 2.77 -4.82 4.07
C PHE A 47 4.20 -5.30 4.27
N SER A 48 5.11 -4.90 3.36
CA SER A 48 6.50 -5.30 3.47
C SER A 48 7.13 -4.72 4.74
N LYS A 49 8.20 -5.38 5.23
CA LYS A 49 9.00 -4.83 6.35
C LYS A 49 9.72 -3.54 5.98
N ASN A 50 9.84 -3.27 4.69
CA ASN A 50 10.50 -2.10 4.13
C ASN A 50 9.52 -1.01 3.69
N ILE A 51 8.27 -1.09 4.10
CA ILE A 51 7.31 -0.04 3.80
C ILE A 51 7.84 1.32 4.27
N TYR A 52 7.85 2.27 3.35
CA TYR A 52 8.16 3.66 3.66
C TYR A 52 6.87 4.45 3.79
N ILE A 53 6.70 5.12 4.91
CA ILE A 53 5.55 5.98 5.16
C ILE A 53 6.06 7.32 5.69
N ALA A 54 5.60 8.41 5.09
CA ALA A 54 5.95 9.75 5.52
C ALA A 54 4.74 10.69 5.45
N TYR A 55 4.79 11.70 6.30
CA TYR A 55 3.94 12.88 6.17
C TYR A 55 4.75 14.02 5.59
N CYS A 56 4.20 14.69 4.60
CA CYS A 56 4.79 15.91 4.05
C CYS A 56 3.71 16.94 3.73
N LYS A 57 4.13 18.15 3.41
CA LYS A 57 3.24 19.16 2.84
C LYS A 57 3.06 18.91 1.34
N PRO A 58 1.96 19.40 0.73
CA PRO A 58 1.75 19.26 -0.70
C PRO A 58 2.91 19.74 -1.57
N GLU A 59 3.55 20.83 -1.19
CA GLU A 59 4.70 21.40 -1.88
C GLU A 59 5.99 20.57 -1.78
N GLU A 60 6.07 19.65 -0.82
CA GLU A 60 7.24 18.80 -0.56
C GLU A 60 7.11 17.41 -1.27
N VAL A 61 5.98 17.11 -1.90
CA VAL A 61 5.72 15.80 -2.53
C VAL A 61 6.79 15.43 -3.55
N ASP A 62 7.21 16.39 -4.36
CA ASP A 62 8.20 16.15 -5.42
C ASP A 62 9.59 15.78 -4.87
N GLU A 63 9.90 16.15 -3.63
CA GLU A 63 11.16 15.79 -2.97
C GLU A 63 11.28 14.28 -2.72
N HIS A 64 10.15 13.58 -2.64
CA HIS A 64 10.10 12.13 -2.46
C HIS A 64 10.23 11.34 -3.78
N LEU A 65 10.14 12.01 -4.92
CA LEU A 65 10.19 11.36 -6.23
C LEU A 65 11.53 10.62 -6.52
N PRO A 66 12.71 11.16 -6.17
CA PRO A 66 13.97 10.44 -6.34
C PRO A 66 13.99 9.13 -5.55
N MET A 67 13.50 9.13 -4.32
CA MET A 67 13.41 7.95 -3.48
C MET A 67 12.45 6.90 -4.08
N PHE A 68 11.31 7.33 -4.59
CA PHE A 68 10.39 6.43 -5.29
C PHE A 68 11.03 5.78 -6.52
N LYS A 69 11.77 6.54 -7.31
CA LYS A 69 12.50 6.01 -8.47
C LYS A 69 13.54 4.96 -8.06
N GLU A 70 14.24 5.18 -6.96
CA GLU A 70 15.18 4.21 -6.43
C GLU A 70 14.48 2.92 -5.97
N TYR A 71 13.37 3.05 -5.27
CA TYR A 71 12.52 1.92 -4.90
C TYR A 71 12.09 1.10 -6.13
N LEU A 72 11.59 1.78 -7.14
CA LEU A 72 11.12 1.14 -8.37
C LEU A 72 12.27 0.43 -9.11
N THR A 73 13.45 1.05 -9.20
CA THR A 73 14.62 0.44 -9.84
C THR A 73 15.05 -0.84 -9.12
N LYS A 74 15.08 -0.81 -7.80
CA LYS A 74 15.43 -2.01 -7.00
C LYS A 74 14.39 -3.11 -7.14
N TYR A 75 13.11 -2.76 -7.17
CA TYR A 75 12.03 -3.71 -7.40
C TYR A 75 12.13 -4.36 -8.79
N GLN A 76 12.38 -3.57 -9.82
CA GLN A 76 12.58 -4.10 -11.18
C GLN A 76 13.75 -5.09 -11.23
N SER A 77 14.89 -4.74 -10.64
CA SER A 77 16.04 -5.63 -10.57
C SER A 77 15.72 -6.93 -9.83
N MET A 78 14.93 -6.87 -8.76
CA MET A 78 14.50 -8.05 -8.02
C MET A 78 13.62 -8.96 -8.89
N ILE A 79 12.67 -8.40 -9.63
CA ILE A 79 11.77 -9.17 -10.51
C ILE A 79 12.55 -9.85 -11.64
N GLU A 80 13.52 -9.17 -12.23
CA GLU A 80 14.34 -9.72 -13.33
C GLU A 80 15.07 -11.00 -12.94
N PHE A 81 15.42 -11.16 -11.65
CA PHE A 81 16.10 -12.34 -11.13
C PHE A 81 15.18 -13.36 -10.45
N THR A 82 13.91 -13.04 -10.32
CA THR A 82 12.92 -13.93 -9.66
C THR A 82 12.33 -14.89 -10.69
N GLN A 83 12.42 -16.20 -10.40
CA GLN A 83 11.76 -17.19 -11.23
C GLN A 83 10.25 -17.20 -10.94
N PRO A 84 9.41 -17.38 -11.96
CA PRO A 84 7.98 -17.57 -11.76
C PRO A 84 7.75 -18.77 -10.84
N THR A 85 6.96 -18.58 -9.80
CA THR A 85 6.51 -19.63 -8.89
C THR A 85 4.99 -19.70 -8.90
N GLU A 86 4.44 -20.86 -8.57
CA GLU A 86 3.02 -20.92 -8.25
C GLU A 86 2.74 -20.05 -7.04
N VAL A 87 1.82 -19.12 -7.19
CA VAL A 87 1.45 -18.18 -6.14
C VAL A 87 0.21 -18.70 -5.43
N ASP A 88 0.28 -18.79 -4.12
CA ASP A 88 -0.90 -19.01 -3.29
C ASP A 88 -1.76 -17.74 -3.28
N THR A 89 -2.88 -17.79 -3.99
CA THR A 89 -3.79 -16.65 -4.12
C THR A 89 -4.57 -16.34 -2.85
N THR A 90 -4.52 -17.21 -1.83
CA THR A 90 -5.18 -16.96 -0.54
C THR A 90 -4.64 -15.71 0.14
N VAL A 91 -3.36 -15.37 -0.10
CA VAL A 91 -2.70 -14.16 0.43
C VAL A 91 -3.44 -12.89 -0.03
N TYR A 92 -3.91 -12.83 -1.26
CA TYR A 92 -4.65 -11.67 -1.77
C TYR A 92 -6.03 -11.55 -1.13
N LYS A 93 -6.70 -12.67 -0.89
CA LYS A 93 -7.98 -12.71 -0.19
C LYS A 93 -7.84 -12.25 1.27
N ASP A 94 -6.78 -12.67 1.93
CA ASP A 94 -6.47 -12.24 3.29
C ASP A 94 -6.16 -10.74 3.35
N PHE A 95 -5.44 -10.21 2.36
CA PHE A 95 -5.20 -8.79 2.22
C PHE A 95 -6.50 -8.01 2.00
N ASP A 96 -7.37 -8.45 1.10
CA ASP A 96 -8.67 -7.81 0.86
C ASP A 96 -9.52 -7.78 2.14
N THR A 97 -9.50 -8.89 2.90
CA THR A 97 -10.21 -8.97 4.17
C THR A 97 -9.64 -8.00 5.21
N TYR A 98 -8.32 -7.89 5.27
CA TYR A 98 -7.63 -6.95 6.16
C TYR A 98 -7.97 -5.51 5.79
N MET A 99 -7.86 -5.16 4.52
CA MET A 99 -8.12 -3.80 4.01
C MET A 99 -9.58 -3.39 4.22
N THR A 100 -10.53 -4.26 3.92
CA THR A 100 -11.97 -3.93 4.09
C THR A 100 -12.37 -3.69 5.54
N LYS A 101 -11.65 -4.25 6.50
CA LYS A 101 -11.90 -4.01 7.94
C LYS A 101 -11.35 -2.66 8.42
N LEU A 102 -10.25 -2.21 7.86
CA LEU A 102 -9.50 -1.05 8.36
C LEU A 102 -9.74 0.21 7.51
N ASP A 103 -10.00 0.03 6.22
CA ASP A 103 -10.16 1.15 5.29
C ASP A 103 -11.49 1.89 5.54
N PRO A 104 -11.45 3.20 5.79
CA PRO A 104 -12.65 4.00 5.93
C PRO A 104 -13.42 4.19 4.61
N VAL A 105 -12.92 3.67 3.48
CA VAL A 105 -13.54 3.84 2.16
C VAL A 105 -14.98 3.37 2.14
N GLY A 106 -15.30 2.27 2.80
CA GLY A 106 -16.66 1.75 2.90
C GLY A 106 -17.62 2.76 3.53
N ALA A 107 -17.21 3.37 4.64
CA ALA A 107 -18.01 4.41 5.31
C ALA A 107 -18.17 5.67 4.43
N TYR A 108 -17.09 6.08 3.76
CA TYR A 108 -17.13 7.20 2.82
C TYR A 108 -18.09 6.94 1.65
N LEU A 109 -18.01 5.76 1.04
CA LEU A 109 -18.88 5.39 -0.08
C LEU A 109 -20.34 5.26 0.34
N LYS A 110 -20.63 4.72 1.54
CA LYS A 110 -21.99 4.68 2.11
C LYS A 110 -22.60 6.07 2.22
N GLY A 111 -21.82 7.04 2.67
CA GLY A 111 -22.27 8.44 2.75
C GLY A 111 -22.53 9.09 1.39
N LYS A 112 -21.89 8.61 0.31
CA LYS A 112 -22.02 9.17 -1.05
C LYS A 112 -23.08 8.48 -1.90
N PHE A 113 -23.16 7.16 -1.83
CA PHE A 113 -23.89 6.34 -2.80
C PHE A 113 -24.98 5.46 -2.17
N GLY A 114 -25.11 5.46 -0.85
CA GLY A 114 -25.98 4.55 -0.11
C GLY A 114 -25.31 3.20 0.14
N GLU A 115 -25.91 2.40 1.01
CA GLU A 115 -25.31 1.17 1.54
C GLU A 115 -25.10 0.10 0.46
N GLU A 116 -26.15 -0.25 -0.27
CA GLU A 116 -26.12 -1.31 -1.29
C GLU A 116 -25.04 -1.06 -2.36
N LYS A 117 -24.99 0.18 -2.89
CA LYS A 117 -23.99 0.53 -3.90
C LYS A 117 -22.58 0.62 -3.34
N ALA A 118 -22.45 1.06 -2.10
CA ALA A 118 -21.14 1.08 -1.43
C ALA A 118 -20.59 -0.33 -1.21
N GLU A 119 -21.41 -1.27 -0.76
CA GLU A 119 -21.03 -2.67 -0.58
C GLU A 119 -20.57 -3.29 -1.92
N SER A 120 -21.34 -3.07 -2.99
CA SER A 120 -20.93 -3.55 -4.33
C SER A 120 -19.60 -2.92 -4.78
N LEU A 121 -19.40 -1.61 -4.61
CA LEU A 121 -18.14 -0.95 -4.96
C LEU A 121 -16.95 -1.47 -4.15
N VAL A 122 -17.15 -1.75 -2.87
CA VAL A 122 -16.06 -2.27 -2.02
C VAL A 122 -15.72 -3.71 -2.40
N HIS A 123 -16.71 -4.59 -2.51
CA HIS A 123 -16.46 -6.03 -2.61
C HIS A 123 -16.38 -6.57 -4.04
N ASP A 124 -16.96 -5.87 -5.03
CA ASP A 124 -16.96 -6.33 -6.42
C ASP A 124 -15.97 -5.57 -7.30
N PHE A 125 -15.47 -4.43 -6.81
CA PHE A 125 -14.57 -3.58 -7.59
C PHE A 125 -13.24 -3.28 -6.88
N LEU A 126 -13.27 -2.75 -5.64
CA LEU A 126 -12.03 -2.34 -4.94
C LEU A 126 -11.27 -3.52 -4.35
N PHE A 127 -11.96 -4.44 -3.71
CA PHE A 127 -11.40 -5.61 -3.03
C PHE A 127 -12.13 -6.86 -3.50
N CYS A 128 -11.86 -7.25 -4.73
CA CYS A 128 -12.61 -8.28 -5.44
C CYS A 128 -11.91 -9.64 -5.54
N TYR A 129 -10.86 -9.87 -4.78
CA TYR A 129 -10.17 -11.15 -4.76
C TYR A 129 -11.03 -12.19 -4.01
N LYS A 130 -11.65 -13.08 -4.80
CA LYS A 130 -12.53 -14.15 -4.29
C LYS A 130 -11.84 -15.48 -4.31
#